data_fbb4a6427cd3a620a350acd17e40dbae
#
_entry.id   fbb4a6427cd3a620a350acd17e40dbae
#
_cell.length_a   1.000
_cell.length_b   1.000
_cell.length_c   1.000
_cell.angle_alpha   90.00
_cell.angle_beta   90.00
_cell.angle_gamma   90.00
#
_symmetry.space_group_name_H-M   'P 1'
#
loop_
_entity.id
_entity.type
_entity.pdbx_description
1 polymer ?
#
loop_
_entity_poly.entity_id
_entity_poly.type
_entity_poly.pdbx_seq_one_letter_code
_entity_poly.pdbx_strand_id
1 'polypeptide(L)'
;MRHHMLGVASALALVAILSGCALSRQTTVANLKDNPGRYQDRTVSIEGTVTSSWGLPLVPFRFYKVDDGTGEVTVVSQRGGAPSKGARVRVKGKVGDVAMFGGQSIGLHLQERDLDYRNRY
;
A
#
# COMPACT_ATOMS: atom_id res chain seq x y z
N MET A 1 13.65 34.84 32.16
CA MET A 1 14.09 35.12 30.82
C MET A 1 14.65 33.92 30.09
N ARG A 2 15.40 33.08 30.75
CA ARG A 2 16.01 31.93 30.11
C ARG A 2 15.04 30.81 29.79
N HIS A 3 13.87 30.82 30.39
CA HIS A 3 12.90 29.76 30.22
C HIS A 3 12.32 29.70 28.81
N HIS A 4 12.36 30.80 28.07
CA HIS A 4 11.79 30.84 26.72
C HIS A 4 12.53 29.98 25.73
N MET A 5 13.82 29.78 25.90
CA MET A 5 14.61 28.99 24.98
C MET A 5 14.29 27.51 25.05
N LEU A 6 13.92 27.00 26.23
CA LEU A 6 13.57 25.60 26.40
C LEU A 6 12.27 25.25 25.69
N GLY A 7 11.30 26.15 25.69
CA GLY A 7 10.02 25.91 25.01
C GLY A 7 10.18 25.80 23.49
N VAL A 8 11.06 26.59 22.90
CA VAL A 8 11.29 26.56 21.46
C VAL A 8 11.91 25.23 21.03
N ALA A 9 12.87 24.72 21.79
CA ALA A 9 13.53 23.47 21.47
C ALA A 9 12.54 22.29 21.46
N SER A 10 11.62 22.27 22.43
CA SER A 10 10.62 21.21 22.52
C SER A 10 9.67 21.24 21.32
N ALA A 11 9.26 22.41 20.88
CA ALA A 11 8.37 22.53 19.73
C ALA A 11 9.01 22.01 18.45
N LEU A 12 10.27 22.26 18.23
CA LEU A 12 10.97 21.77 17.03
C LEU A 12 11.07 20.25 17.01
N ALA A 13 11.34 19.63 18.14
CA ALA A 13 11.41 18.18 18.22
C ALA A 13 10.08 17.53 17.88
N LEU A 14 8.97 18.11 18.31
CA LEU A 14 7.64 17.59 18.04
C LEU A 14 7.31 17.64 16.54
N VAL A 15 7.66 18.70 15.86
CA VAL A 15 7.43 18.85 14.43
C VAL A 15 8.18 17.78 13.65
N ALA A 16 9.42 17.48 14.01
CA ALA A 16 10.20 16.45 13.32
C ALA A 16 9.57 15.07 13.42
N ILE A 17 9.00 14.72 14.58
CA ILE A 17 8.33 13.44 14.77
C ILE A 17 7.10 13.33 13.86
N LEU A 18 6.30 14.38 13.76
CA LEU A 18 5.11 14.39 12.91
C LEU A 18 5.46 14.22 11.43
N SER A 19 6.54 14.83 10.98
CA SER A 19 6.98 14.71 9.59
C SER A 19 7.34 13.27 9.23
N GLY A 20 7.97 12.54 10.15
CA GLY A 20 8.36 11.15 9.91
C GLY A 20 7.19 10.19 9.73
N CYS A 21 6.01 10.53 10.22
CA CYS A 21 4.84 9.67 10.14
C CYS A 21 4.07 9.78 8.84
N ALA A 22 4.45 10.69 7.93
CA ALA A 22 3.67 10.98 6.73
C ALA A 22 4.08 10.17 5.50
N LEU A 23 5.06 9.25 5.59
CA LEU A 23 5.64 8.57 4.44
C LEU A 23 4.76 7.50 3.83
N SER A 24 3.90 6.85 4.60
CA SER A 24 2.91 5.92 4.08
C SER A 24 1.71 5.92 5.02
N ARG A 25 0.51 5.74 4.44
CA ARG A 25 -0.72 5.71 5.21
C ARG A 25 -1.29 4.33 5.21
N GLN A 26 -1.58 3.82 6.39
CA GLN A 26 -2.41 2.64 6.50
C GLN A 26 -3.85 3.03 6.23
N THR A 27 -4.52 2.27 5.37
CA THR A 27 -5.91 2.51 5.04
C THR A 27 -6.60 1.17 4.79
N THR A 28 -7.87 1.21 4.42
CA THR A 28 -8.63 0.01 4.10
C THR A 28 -8.97 0.00 2.62
N VAL A 29 -9.25 -1.20 2.09
CA VAL A 29 -9.68 -1.34 0.71
C VAL A 29 -10.98 -0.58 0.47
N ALA A 30 -11.92 -0.61 1.45
CA ALA A 30 -13.16 0.13 1.33
C ALA A 30 -12.91 1.62 1.14
N ASN A 31 -11.98 2.20 1.91
CA ASN A 31 -11.65 3.61 1.77
C ASN A 31 -11.05 3.93 0.41
N LEU A 32 -10.21 3.05 -0.12
CA LEU A 32 -9.65 3.24 -1.45
C LEU A 32 -10.73 3.26 -2.52
N LYS A 33 -11.69 2.34 -2.43
CA LYS A 33 -12.76 2.22 -3.42
C LYS A 33 -13.78 3.33 -3.30
N ASP A 34 -14.03 3.80 -2.09
CA ASP A 34 -15.00 4.87 -1.87
C ASP A 34 -14.44 6.24 -2.24
N ASN A 35 -13.12 6.41 -2.14
CA ASN A 35 -12.48 7.71 -2.35
C ASN A 35 -11.24 7.57 -3.24
N PRO A 36 -11.37 7.05 -4.46
CA PRO A 36 -10.19 6.78 -5.29
C PRO A 36 -9.39 8.04 -5.62
N GLY A 37 -10.05 9.16 -5.84
CA GLY A 37 -9.36 10.42 -6.15
C GLY A 37 -8.51 10.92 -5.00
N ARG A 38 -8.88 10.61 -3.76
CA ARG A 38 -8.15 11.02 -2.58
C ARG A 38 -6.81 10.31 -2.45
N TYR A 39 -6.75 9.06 -2.90
CA TYR A 39 -5.54 8.24 -2.77
C TYR A 39 -4.74 8.11 -4.05
N GLN A 40 -5.24 8.68 -5.15
CA GLN A 40 -4.56 8.59 -6.45
C GLN A 40 -3.11 9.04 -6.33
N ASP A 41 -2.19 8.23 -6.86
CA ASP A 41 -0.75 8.46 -6.85
C ASP A 41 -0.11 8.51 -5.46
N ARG A 42 -0.85 8.14 -4.43
CA ARG A 42 -0.32 8.09 -3.08
C ARG A 42 0.10 6.68 -2.71
N THR A 43 1.09 6.57 -1.84
CA THR A 43 1.51 5.30 -1.30
C THR A 43 0.70 5.00 -0.05
N VAL A 44 0.09 3.81 -0.03
CA VAL A 44 -0.74 3.35 1.08
C VAL A 44 -0.27 1.99 1.54
N SER A 45 -0.70 1.60 2.73
CA SER A 45 -0.39 0.29 3.31
C SER A 45 -1.70 -0.44 3.57
N ILE A 46 -1.82 -1.67 3.05
CA ILE A 46 -2.98 -2.54 3.24
C ILE A 46 -2.49 -3.85 3.83
N GLU A 47 -3.19 -4.32 4.85
CA GLU A 47 -2.88 -5.61 5.47
C GLU A 47 -4.06 -6.54 5.31
N GLY A 48 -3.83 -7.74 4.82
CA GLY A 48 -4.91 -8.69 4.60
C GLY A 48 -4.43 -10.05 4.15
N THR A 49 -5.34 -10.81 3.56
CA THR A 49 -5.08 -12.18 3.10
C THR A 49 -5.13 -12.21 1.58
N VAL A 50 -4.18 -12.91 0.98
CA VAL A 50 -4.15 -13.10 -0.47
C VAL A 50 -5.25 -14.07 -0.86
N THR A 51 -6.16 -13.64 -1.74
CA THR A 51 -7.28 -14.46 -2.19
C THR A 51 -7.03 -15.09 -3.54
N SER A 52 -6.17 -14.50 -4.38
CA SER A 52 -5.77 -15.10 -5.65
C SER A 52 -4.43 -14.53 -6.08
N SER A 53 -3.74 -15.27 -6.95
CA SER A 53 -2.43 -14.89 -7.46
C SER A 53 -2.29 -15.47 -8.86
N TRP A 54 -1.85 -14.63 -9.82
CA TRP A 54 -1.71 -15.09 -11.21
C TRP A 54 -0.66 -14.27 -11.94
N GLY A 55 -0.26 -14.78 -13.11
CA GLY A 55 0.59 -14.06 -14.03
C GLY A 55 0.01 -14.12 -15.43
N LEU A 56 0.50 -13.28 -16.31
CA LEU A 56 0.09 -13.26 -17.71
C LEU A 56 1.26 -13.77 -18.58
N PRO A 57 0.95 -14.46 -19.70
CA PRO A 57 1.99 -14.93 -20.62
C PRO A 57 2.76 -13.72 -21.19
N LEU A 58 4.09 -13.88 -21.32
CA LEU A 58 4.96 -12.90 -21.94
C LEU A 58 5.04 -11.56 -21.21
N VAL A 59 4.51 -11.48 -19.99
CA VAL A 59 4.55 -10.27 -19.16
C VAL A 59 5.31 -10.59 -17.88
N PRO A 60 6.33 -9.79 -17.52
CA PRO A 60 7.12 -10.06 -16.32
C PRO A 60 6.41 -9.72 -15.01
N PHE A 61 5.23 -9.12 -15.08
CA PHE A 61 4.48 -8.72 -13.90
C PHE A 61 3.71 -9.91 -13.33
N ARG A 62 3.54 -9.89 -12.02
CA ARG A 62 2.66 -10.82 -11.32
C ARG A 62 1.56 -10.03 -10.66
N PHE A 63 0.41 -10.66 -10.50
CA PHE A 63 -0.78 -10.04 -9.93
C PHE A 63 -1.28 -10.87 -8.77
N TYR A 64 -1.78 -10.21 -7.75
CA TYR A 64 -2.47 -10.89 -6.66
C TYR A 64 -3.51 -9.96 -6.07
N LYS A 65 -4.51 -10.57 -5.43
CA LYS A 65 -5.57 -9.82 -4.75
C LYS A 65 -5.43 -9.99 -3.26
N VAL A 66 -5.63 -8.89 -2.54
CA VAL A 66 -5.59 -8.86 -1.07
C VAL A 66 -6.95 -8.42 -0.56
N ASP A 67 -7.49 -9.21 0.37
CA ASP A 67 -8.75 -8.94 1.06
C ASP A 67 -8.43 -8.57 2.50
N ASP A 68 -8.79 -7.37 2.90
CA ASP A 68 -8.56 -6.88 4.27
C ASP A 68 -9.80 -6.98 5.16
N GLY A 69 -10.85 -7.66 4.69
CA GLY A 69 -12.11 -7.74 5.39
C GLY A 69 -13.13 -6.67 4.99
N THR A 70 -12.68 -5.61 4.33
CA THR A 70 -13.56 -4.55 3.84
C THR A 70 -13.74 -4.61 2.33
N GLY A 71 -12.91 -5.37 1.63
CA GLY A 71 -12.98 -5.54 0.19
C GLY A 71 -11.66 -6.10 -0.33
N GLU A 72 -11.61 -6.35 -1.64
CA GLU A 72 -10.41 -6.85 -2.31
C GLU A 72 -9.80 -5.77 -3.18
N VAL A 73 -8.46 -5.73 -3.23
CA VAL A 73 -7.74 -4.86 -4.14
C VAL A 73 -6.70 -5.66 -4.90
N THR A 74 -6.52 -5.35 -6.18
CA THR A 74 -5.49 -5.97 -7.01
C THR A 74 -4.16 -5.27 -6.77
N VAL A 75 -3.11 -6.08 -6.63
CA VAL A 75 -1.73 -5.61 -6.47
C VAL A 75 -0.92 -6.08 -7.66
N VAL A 76 -0.13 -5.19 -8.23
CA VAL A 76 0.77 -5.50 -9.35
C VAL A 76 2.18 -5.52 -8.81
N SER A 77 2.85 -6.67 -8.97
CA SER A 77 4.25 -6.84 -8.55
C SER A 77 5.14 -6.90 -9.79
N GLN A 78 6.12 -6.03 -9.83
CA GLN A 78 7.08 -6.00 -10.94
C GLN A 78 8.36 -6.75 -10.61
N ARG A 79 8.45 -7.34 -9.42
CA ARG A 79 9.68 -8.00 -8.97
C ARG A 79 9.71 -9.49 -9.25
N GLY A 80 8.77 -9.99 -10.04
CA GLY A 80 8.78 -11.37 -10.48
C GLY A 80 8.22 -12.39 -9.50
N GLY A 81 7.83 -11.99 -8.31
CA GLY A 81 7.26 -12.89 -7.32
C GLY A 81 5.92 -12.37 -6.81
N ALA A 82 5.05 -13.28 -6.42
CA ALA A 82 3.79 -12.94 -5.80
C ALA A 82 3.52 -13.92 -4.67
N PRO A 83 2.87 -13.48 -3.58
CA PRO A 83 2.53 -14.40 -2.49
C PRO A 83 1.48 -15.40 -2.93
N SER A 84 1.46 -16.54 -2.27
CA SER A 84 0.49 -17.60 -2.55
C SER A 84 -0.85 -17.27 -1.92
N LYS A 85 -1.91 -17.83 -2.50
CA LYS A 85 -3.24 -17.75 -1.93
C LYS A 85 -3.24 -18.23 -0.48
N GLY A 86 -3.86 -17.45 0.39
CA GLY A 86 -3.95 -17.76 1.82
C GLY A 86 -2.88 -17.05 2.66
N ALA A 87 -1.86 -16.46 2.05
CA ALA A 87 -0.82 -15.78 2.80
C ALA A 87 -1.37 -14.50 3.44
N ARG A 88 -0.93 -14.22 4.67
CA ARG A 88 -1.20 -12.95 5.32
C ARG A 88 -0.08 -11.98 5.01
N VAL A 89 -0.42 -10.83 4.49
CA VAL A 89 0.58 -9.88 4.00
C VAL A 89 0.23 -8.46 4.40
N ARG A 90 1.26 -7.62 4.47
CA ARG A 90 1.11 -6.17 4.48
C ARG A 90 1.79 -5.66 3.21
N VAL A 91 1.03 -4.94 2.40
CA VAL A 91 1.50 -4.42 1.12
C VAL A 91 1.56 -2.91 1.20
N LYS A 92 2.71 -2.35 0.85
CA LYS A 92 2.83 -0.91 0.59
C LYS A 92 2.85 -0.73 -0.90
N GLY A 93 1.96 0.10 -1.41
CA GLY A 93 1.86 0.30 -2.84
C GLY A 93 1.36 1.66 -3.22
N LYS A 94 1.71 2.07 -4.42
CA LYS A 94 1.22 3.32 -5.00
C LYS A 94 -0.13 3.05 -5.65
N VAL A 95 -1.11 3.86 -5.33
CA VAL A 95 -2.47 3.70 -5.88
C VAL A 95 -2.51 4.18 -7.31
N GLY A 96 -2.94 3.29 -8.21
CA GLY A 96 -3.21 3.62 -9.60
C GLY A 96 -4.67 3.37 -9.93
N ASP A 97 -5.17 4.05 -10.95
CA ASP A 97 -6.58 3.94 -11.30
C ASP A 97 -6.78 3.06 -12.52
N VAL A 98 -6.14 3.39 -13.63
CA VAL A 98 -6.27 2.59 -14.85
C VAL A 98 -4.88 2.27 -15.38
N ALA A 99 -4.68 1.00 -15.75
CA ALA A 99 -3.43 0.55 -16.33
C ALA A 99 -3.70 -0.57 -17.32
N MET A 100 -2.82 -0.69 -18.31
CA MET A 100 -2.86 -1.78 -19.29
C MET A 100 -1.62 -2.64 -19.09
N PHE A 101 -1.83 -3.91 -18.82
CA PHE A 101 -0.75 -4.88 -18.65
C PHE A 101 -1.04 -6.08 -19.54
N GLY A 102 -0.14 -6.35 -20.48
CA GLY A 102 -0.28 -7.51 -21.34
C GLY A 102 -1.60 -7.56 -22.09
N GLY A 103 -2.16 -6.43 -22.47
CA GLY A 103 -3.42 -6.35 -23.16
C GLY A 103 -4.66 -6.37 -22.25
N GLN A 104 -4.46 -6.50 -20.94
CA GLN A 104 -5.57 -6.45 -19.99
C GLN A 104 -5.67 -5.08 -19.34
N SER A 105 -6.91 -4.60 -19.20
CA SER A 105 -7.19 -3.36 -18.49
C SER A 105 -7.44 -3.68 -17.02
N ILE A 106 -6.74 -2.97 -16.14
CA ILE A 106 -6.88 -3.11 -14.69
C ILE A 106 -7.31 -1.76 -14.16
N GLY A 107 -8.39 -1.75 -13.38
CA GLY A 107 -8.88 -0.53 -12.73
C GLY A 107 -8.06 -0.17 -11.51
N LEU A 108 -8.73 0.17 -10.43
CA LEU A 108 -8.04 0.53 -9.17
C LEU A 108 -7.12 -0.60 -8.74
N HIS A 109 -5.85 -0.27 -8.52
CA HIS A 109 -4.84 -1.25 -8.16
C HIS A 109 -3.74 -0.59 -7.34
N LEU A 110 -2.91 -1.41 -6.70
CA LEU A 110 -1.70 -0.96 -6.03
C LEU A 110 -0.48 -1.43 -6.82
N GLN A 111 0.45 -0.53 -7.07
CA GLN A 111 1.76 -0.90 -7.60
C GLN A 111 2.66 -1.21 -6.41
N GLU A 112 3.02 -2.46 -6.24
CA GLU A 112 3.76 -2.91 -5.08
C GLU A 112 5.09 -2.18 -4.94
N ARG A 113 5.32 -1.61 -3.77
CA ARG A 113 6.59 -0.99 -3.38
C ARG A 113 7.32 -1.85 -2.36
N ASP A 114 6.56 -2.50 -1.48
CA ASP A 114 7.10 -3.35 -0.43
C ASP A 114 6.06 -4.37 -0.04
N LEU A 115 6.52 -5.57 0.30
CA LEU A 115 5.66 -6.67 0.69
C LEU A 115 6.26 -7.36 1.91
N ASP A 116 5.48 -7.39 3.00
CA ASP A 116 5.84 -8.11 4.21
C ASP A 116 4.87 -9.25 4.45
N TYR A 117 5.40 -10.42 4.75
CA TYR A 117 4.58 -11.54 5.16
C TYR A 117 4.29 -11.45 6.65
N ARG A 118 3.02 -11.57 7.00
CA ARG A 118 2.56 -11.44 8.38
C ARG A 118 2.26 -12.82 8.93
N ASN A 119 3.25 -13.46 9.49
CA ASN A 119 3.06 -14.74 10.13
C ASN A 119 2.32 -14.58 11.44
N ARG A 120 1.58 -15.60 11.76
CA ARG A 120 0.76 -15.54 12.92
C ARG A 120 1.30 -16.19 14.14
N TYR A 121 2.38 -16.69 14.14
CA TYR A 121 2.91 -17.23 15.38
C TYR A 121 3.74 -16.25 16.10
#